data_e16c15a873c00709ae98e3c3867684bc
#
_entry.id   e16c15a873c00709ae98e3c3867684bc
#
_cell.length_a   1.000
_cell.length_b   1.000
_cell.length_c   1.000
_cell.angle_alpha   90.00
_cell.angle_beta   90.00
_cell.angle_gamma   90.00
#
_symmetry.space_group_name_H-M   'P 1'
#
loop_
_entity.id
_entity.type
_entity.pdbx_description
1 polymer ?
#
loop_
_entity_poly.entity_id
_entity_poly.type
_entity_poly.pdbx_seq_one_letter_code
_entity_poly.pdbx_strand_id
1 'polypeptide(L)'
;MAKNATSKFRVASSAYLCTMIRVGIIGGGQLGMMTIEAKFPSLPVEFVTLEQSADCPAAPISNQFIAGSLKSETDIRTLAEASDVLTWEIEHINVEALVKLEKEGKTIIPKPSVLQTIQDKGIQKQFFQQHNIPTAPFALCDALELNEALLSQFPGDQIVIKTRKGGYDGKGVAILTKAEALKNLPFTGEILLESFVPNALEIAVIVAIAQDGSHAVYPAIEMYFNPKSNLVEFLFSPARISPELEKNIQAVGLQCVQKLNSPGLFAVELFLTENQEIWVNEIAPRPHNSGHHTIEGCHCSQFEQFLRVLCGAPLGDPSLIQPSAMINIVGPDNVSGDYQLDNENKLTQDGDVFVHMYRKAETRPNRKLGHATVIAPTLEALLERAEAVKNQLEIVAK
;
A
#
# COMPACT_ATOMS: atom_id res chain seq x y z
N MET A 1 14.46 -30.05 -51.37
CA MET A 1 13.04 -29.76 -51.08
C MET A 1 12.94 -29.41 -49.59
N ALA A 2 13.00 -28.15 -49.27
CA ALA A 2 12.90 -27.64 -47.89
C ALA A 2 11.45 -27.22 -47.65
N LYS A 3 10.79 -27.85 -46.67
CA LYS A 3 9.44 -27.46 -46.24
C LYS A 3 9.54 -26.37 -45.21
N ASN A 4 9.08 -25.17 -45.59
CA ASN A 4 8.85 -24.05 -44.70
C ASN A 4 7.79 -24.38 -43.65
N ALA A 5 8.17 -24.42 -42.38
CA ALA A 5 7.25 -24.45 -41.25
C ALA A 5 7.02 -22.99 -40.83
N THR A 6 5.97 -22.37 -41.35
CA THR A 6 5.44 -21.11 -40.84
C THR A 6 4.73 -21.38 -39.51
N SER A 7 5.36 -20.99 -38.38
CA SER A 7 4.70 -20.97 -37.09
C SER A 7 3.62 -19.86 -37.11
N LYS A 8 2.38 -20.28 -37.13
CA LYS A 8 1.23 -19.41 -36.91
C LYS A 8 1.26 -18.99 -35.43
N PHE A 9 1.80 -17.83 -35.13
CA PHE A 9 1.45 -17.10 -33.91
C PHE A 9 -0.06 -16.81 -33.98
N ARG A 10 -0.84 -17.58 -33.26
CA ARG A 10 -2.21 -17.19 -32.94
C ARG A 10 -2.10 -16.02 -31.97
N VAL A 11 -2.32 -14.83 -32.45
CA VAL A 11 -2.72 -13.69 -31.64
C VAL A 11 -4.03 -14.11 -31.00
N ALA A 12 -4.01 -14.33 -29.68
CA ALA A 12 -5.21 -14.53 -28.89
C ALA A 12 -6.04 -13.25 -29.04
N SER A 13 -7.08 -13.32 -29.86
CA SER A 13 -7.93 -12.20 -30.23
C SER A 13 -8.75 -11.74 -29.04
N SER A 14 -8.68 -10.48 -28.75
CA SER A 14 -9.66 -9.46 -28.34
C SER A 14 -11.09 -9.88 -27.89
N ALA A 15 -11.28 -11.03 -27.28
CA ALA A 15 -12.57 -11.45 -26.74
C ALA A 15 -12.79 -11.01 -25.26
N TYR A 16 -11.83 -10.29 -24.65
CA TYR A 16 -11.85 -10.00 -23.21
C TYR A 16 -12.69 -8.80 -22.78
N LEU A 17 -13.30 -8.03 -23.69
CA LEU A 17 -13.83 -6.72 -23.36
C LEU A 17 -15.27 -6.42 -23.83
N CYS A 18 -16.15 -7.40 -23.88
CA CYS A 18 -17.56 -7.15 -24.24
C CYS A 18 -18.52 -7.09 -23.04
N THR A 19 -18.09 -7.45 -21.83
CA THR A 19 -18.99 -7.47 -20.66
C THR A 19 -18.51 -6.45 -19.63
N MET A 20 -19.43 -5.59 -19.19
CA MET A 20 -19.20 -4.66 -18.07
C MET A 20 -18.91 -5.46 -16.79
N ILE A 21 -17.82 -5.14 -16.11
CA ILE A 21 -17.43 -5.76 -14.83
C ILE A 21 -17.76 -4.78 -13.71
N ARG A 22 -18.49 -5.24 -12.70
CA ARG A 22 -18.77 -4.45 -11.50
C ARG A 22 -17.78 -4.82 -10.39
N VAL A 23 -16.95 -3.85 -10.02
CA VAL A 23 -15.98 -3.97 -8.93
C VAL A 23 -16.59 -3.40 -7.66
N GLY A 24 -16.80 -4.26 -6.65
CA GLY A 24 -17.21 -3.85 -5.31
C GLY A 24 -16.02 -3.52 -4.44
N ILE A 25 -15.95 -2.30 -3.94
CA ILE A 25 -14.87 -1.82 -3.07
C ILE A 25 -15.38 -1.67 -1.63
N ILE A 26 -14.77 -2.39 -0.70
CA ILE A 26 -15.03 -2.24 0.73
C ILE A 26 -14.09 -1.15 1.27
N GLY A 27 -14.68 -0.01 1.67
CA GLY A 27 -13.99 1.22 2.01
C GLY A 27 -14.08 2.27 0.91
N GLY A 28 -14.38 3.51 1.29
CA GLY A 28 -14.58 4.64 0.39
C GLY A 28 -13.54 5.75 0.55
N GLY A 29 -12.34 5.44 1.08
CA GLY A 29 -11.27 6.40 1.30
C GLY A 29 -10.51 6.79 0.03
N GLN A 30 -9.33 7.37 0.21
CA GLN A 30 -8.52 7.87 -0.90
C GLN A 30 -8.01 6.78 -1.84
N LEU A 31 -7.73 5.57 -1.34
CA LEU A 31 -7.23 4.49 -2.20
C LEU A 31 -8.34 3.96 -3.11
N GLY A 32 -9.56 3.83 -2.58
CA GLY A 32 -10.76 3.52 -3.36
C GLY A 32 -11.03 4.60 -4.42
N MET A 33 -10.97 5.88 -4.04
CA MET A 33 -11.13 7.01 -4.95
C MET A 33 -10.11 6.94 -6.10
N MET A 34 -8.81 6.84 -5.81
CA MET A 34 -7.76 6.79 -6.85
C MET A 34 -7.84 5.52 -7.71
N THR A 35 -8.34 4.40 -7.15
CA THR A 35 -8.61 3.19 -7.93
C THR A 35 -9.72 3.44 -8.95
N ILE A 36 -10.80 4.13 -8.57
CA ILE A 36 -11.88 4.50 -9.49
C ILE A 36 -11.41 5.47 -10.57
N GLU A 37 -10.61 6.47 -10.17
CA GLU A 37 -10.05 7.48 -11.09
C GLU A 37 -9.07 6.88 -12.11
N ALA A 38 -8.41 5.77 -11.78
CA ALA A 38 -7.50 5.06 -12.68
C ALA A 38 -8.21 4.28 -13.81
N LYS A 39 -9.55 4.39 -13.93
CA LYS A 39 -10.32 3.81 -15.04
C LYS A 39 -9.81 4.30 -16.38
N PHE A 40 -9.54 3.39 -17.29
CA PHE A 40 -9.09 3.71 -18.65
C PHE A 40 -10.11 3.24 -19.72
N PRO A 41 -10.17 3.89 -20.91
CA PRO A 41 -11.28 3.71 -21.86
C PRO A 41 -11.51 2.29 -22.36
N SER A 42 -10.44 1.49 -22.44
CA SER A 42 -10.53 0.10 -22.94
C SER A 42 -10.98 -0.92 -21.89
N LEU A 43 -11.20 -0.50 -20.62
CA LEU A 43 -11.67 -1.36 -19.56
C LEU A 43 -13.12 -1.03 -19.19
N PRO A 44 -14.11 -1.87 -19.57
CA PRO A 44 -15.52 -1.67 -19.23
C PRO A 44 -15.76 -2.03 -17.78
N VAL A 45 -15.60 -1.08 -16.87
CA VAL A 45 -15.72 -1.27 -15.42
C VAL A 45 -16.67 -0.25 -14.81
N GLU A 46 -17.52 -0.74 -13.89
CA GLU A 46 -18.34 0.04 -12.97
C GLU A 46 -17.90 -0.23 -11.53
N PHE A 47 -18.12 0.73 -10.64
CA PHE A 47 -17.71 0.63 -9.26
C PHE A 47 -18.90 0.75 -8.32
N VAL A 48 -18.97 -0.17 -7.36
CA VAL A 48 -19.90 -0.14 -6.24
C VAL A 48 -19.09 0.02 -4.97
N THR A 49 -19.32 1.07 -4.20
CA THR A 49 -18.53 1.35 -2.98
C THR A 49 -19.40 1.18 -1.74
N LEU A 50 -18.89 0.44 -0.75
CA LEU A 50 -19.47 0.32 0.59
C LEU A 50 -18.68 1.17 1.57
N GLU A 51 -19.32 2.15 2.22
CA GLU A 51 -18.73 2.95 3.29
C GLU A 51 -19.84 3.47 4.22
N GLN A 52 -19.50 3.86 5.45
CA GLN A 52 -20.45 4.33 6.44
C GLN A 52 -21.10 5.67 6.08
N SER A 53 -20.33 6.58 5.49
CA SER A 53 -20.78 7.92 5.12
C SER A 53 -20.56 8.21 3.64
N ALA A 54 -21.56 8.84 3.02
CA ALA A 54 -21.46 9.34 1.65
C ALA A 54 -20.48 10.53 1.52
N ASP A 55 -20.02 11.10 2.63
CA ASP A 55 -18.98 12.16 2.63
C ASP A 55 -17.56 11.59 2.38
N CYS A 56 -17.46 10.31 2.06
CA CYS A 56 -16.16 9.69 1.76
C CYS A 56 -15.67 10.05 0.34
N PRO A 57 -14.34 10.04 0.12
CA PRO A 57 -13.72 10.41 -1.17
C PRO A 57 -14.25 9.68 -2.40
N ALA A 58 -14.56 8.39 -2.28
CA ALA A 58 -14.97 7.55 -3.40
C ALA A 58 -16.47 7.68 -3.75
N ALA A 59 -17.34 8.06 -2.82
CA ALA A 59 -18.78 8.07 -3.02
C ALA A 59 -19.24 8.90 -4.24
N PRO A 60 -18.77 10.16 -4.45
CA PRO A 60 -19.25 10.99 -5.55
C PRO A 60 -18.83 10.52 -6.95
N ILE A 61 -17.88 9.58 -7.05
CA ILE A 61 -17.38 9.07 -8.32
C ILE A 61 -17.68 7.58 -8.55
N SER A 62 -18.32 6.92 -7.57
CA SER A 62 -18.81 5.55 -7.70
C SER A 62 -20.07 5.51 -8.55
N ASN A 63 -20.25 4.45 -9.35
CA ASN A 63 -21.48 4.23 -10.10
C ASN A 63 -22.67 3.92 -9.17
N GLN A 64 -22.37 3.26 -8.04
CA GLN A 64 -23.32 2.99 -6.97
C GLN A 64 -22.62 3.11 -5.62
N PHE A 65 -23.30 3.72 -4.66
CA PHE A 65 -22.85 3.83 -3.27
C PHE A 65 -23.82 3.07 -2.35
N ILE A 66 -23.26 2.30 -1.44
CA ILE A 66 -23.98 1.56 -0.39
C ILE A 66 -23.54 2.12 0.95
N ALA A 67 -24.46 2.78 1.67
CA ALA A 67 -24.21 3.21 3.04
C ALA A 67 -24.30 2.02 3.98
N GLY A 68 -23.22 1.68 4.68
CA GLY A 68 -23.19 0.52 5.57
C GLY A 68 -21.87 0.37 6.31
N SER A 69 -21.79 -0.60 7.20
CA SER A 69 -20.61 -0.87 8.02
C SER A 69 -19.68 -1.87 7.36
N LEU A 70 -18.39 -1.55 7.30
CA LEU A 70 -17.34 -2.46 6.83
C LEU A 70 -17.15 -3.70 7.73
N LYS A 71 -17.81 -3.72 8.90
CA LYS A 71 -17.82 -4.83 9.86
C LYS A 71 -19.10 -5.67 9.80
N SER A 72 -20.15 -5.19 9.12
CA SER A 72 -21.45 -5.87 8.98
C SER A 72 -21.37 -6.91 7.87
N GLU A 73 -21.62 -8.18 8.22
CA GLU A 73 -21.73 -9.26 7.23
C GLU A 73 -22.84 -8.98 6.23
N THR A 74 -23.99 -8.45 6.69
CA THR A 74 -25.15 -8.13 5.84
C THR A 74 -24.78 -7.06 4.80
N ASP A 75 -24.11 -5.98 5.20
CA ASP A 75 -23.77 -4.88 4.30
C ASP A 75 -22.72 -5.31 3.26
N ILE A 76 -21.72 -6.11 3.69
CA ILE A 76 -20.73 -6.70 2.78
C ILE A 76 -21.43 -7.66 1.79
N ARG A 77 -22.43 -8.41 2.21
CA ARG A 77 -23.21 -9.29 1.34
C ARG A 77 -24.02 -8.48 0.32
N THR A 78 -24.62 -7.38 0.73
CA THR A 78 -25.32 -6.46 -0.18
C THR A 78 -24.37 -5.92 -1.26
N LEU A 79 -23.14 -5.55 -0.90
CA LEU A 79 -22.12 -5.17 -1.86
C LEU A 79 -21.77 -6.34 -2.79
N ALA A 80 -21.64 -7.55 -2.25
CA ALA A 80 -21.30 -8.74 -3.03
C ALA A 80 -22.38 -9.06 -4.08
N GLU A 81 -23.66 -8.90 -3.75
CA GLU A 81 -24.76 -9.11 -4.68
C GLU A 81 -24.79 -8.09 -5.82
N ALA A 82 -24.33 -6.85 -5.56
CA ALA A 82 -24.26 -5.77 -6.55
C ALA A 82 -23.00 -5.80 -7.42
N SER A 83 -22.07 -6.70 -7.18
CA SER A 83 -20.73 -6.71 -7.80
C SER A 83 -20.39 -8.06 -8.42
N ASP A 84 -19.48 -8.10 -9.39
CA ASP A 84 -18.91 -9.33 -9.98
C ASP A 84 -17.66 -9.77 -9.23
N VAL A 85 -16.80 -8.82 -8.84
CA VAL A 85 -15.59 -9.03 -8.05
C VAL A 85 -15.56 -8.08 -6.85
N LEU A 86 -15.13 -8.59 -5.69
CA LEU A 86 -14.93 -7.78 -4.49
C LEU A 86 -13.46 -7.50 -4.25
N THR A 87 -13.20 -6.33 -3.71
CA THR A 87 -11.90 -5.93 -3.15
C THR A 87 -12.09 -5.00 -1.96
N TRP A 88 -10.97 -4.56 -1.38
CA TRP A 88 -10.96 -3.59 -0.26
C TRP A 88 -9.82 -2.57 -0.41
N GLU A 89 -10.00 -1.43 0.23
CA GLU A 89 -8.97 -0.39 0.31
C GLU A 89 -8.37 -0.25 1.72
N ILE A 90 -8.89 -0.99 2.69
CA ILE A 90 -8.49 -0.93 4.10
C ILE A 90 -8.56 -2.33 4.73
N GLU A 91 -7.65 -2.65 5.64
CA GLU A 91 -7.55 -3.97 6.27
C GLU A 91 -8.57 -4.20 7.39
N HIS A 92 -9.10 -3.15 8.02
CA HIS A 92 -9.97 -3.25 9.19
C HIS A 92 -11.44 -3.56 8.84
N ILE A 93 -11.67 -4.64 8.11
CA ILE A 93 -12.98 -5.11 7.66
C ILE A 93 -13.32 -6.48 8.24
N ASN A 94 -14.55 -6.96 8.02
CA ASN A 94 -14.98 -8.29 8.47
C ASN A 94 -14.48 -9.37 7.51
N VAL A 95 -13.36 -9.99 7.86
CA VAL A 95 -12.75 -11.05 7.03
C VAL A 95 -13.54 -12.34 7.03
N GLU A 96 -14.24 -12.67 8.13
CA GLU A 96 -15.09 -13.87 8.21
C GLU A 96 -16.24 -13.81 7.21
N ALA A 97 -16.82 -12.63 6.99
CA ALA A 97 -17.83 -12.41 5.95
C ALA A 97 -17.27 -12.69 4.55
N LEU A 98 -16.03 -12.24 4.28
CA LEU A 98 -15.36 -12.51 3.00
C LEU A 98 -15.07 -13.99 2.80
N VAL A 99 -14.62 -14.69 3.85
CA VAL A 99 -14.36 -16.15 3.78
C VAL A 99 -15.65 -16.93 3.46
N LYS A 100 -16.80 -16.52 4.04
CA LYS A 100 -18.10 -17.13 3.70
C LYS A 100 -18.47 -16.89 2.25
N LEU A 101 -18.37 -15.66 1.78
CA LEU A 101 -18.68 -15.30 0.39
C LEU A 101 -17.78 -16.01 -0.62
N GLU A 102 -16.48 -16.16 -0.33
CA GLU A 102 -15.55 -16.94 -1.17
C GLU A 102 -16.00 -18.41 -1.27
N LYS A 103 -16.38 -19.03 -0.14
CA LYS A 103 -16.92 -20.42 -0.13
C LYS A 103 -18.23 -20.55 -0.90
N GLU A 104 -19.02 -19.51 -0.98
CA GLU A 104 -20.25 -19.41 -1.78
C GLU A 104 -19.97 -19.16 -3.27
N GLY A 105 -18.69 -19.02 -3.67
CA GLY A 105 -18.26 -18.85 -5.06
C GLY A 105 -18.08 -17.40 -5.49
N LYS A 106 -18.11 -16.43 -4.57
CA LYS A 106 -17.85 -15.02 -4.90
C LYS A 106 -16.37 -14.80 -5.20
N THR A 107 -16.08 -14.13 -6.30
CA THR A 107 -14.71 -13.72 -6.64
C THR A 107 -14.28 -12.57 -5.73
N ILE A 108 -13.18 -12.76 -4.98
CA ILE A 108 -12.62 -11.77 -4.07
C ILE A 108 -11.10 -11.68 -4.31
N ILE A 109 -10.61 -10.49 -4.59
CA ILE A 109 -9.21 -10.23 -4.93
C ILE A 109 -8.69 -9.06 -4.09
N PRO A 110 -7.61 -9.29 -3.30
CA PRO A 110 -6.95 -10.56 -3.02
C PRO A 110 -7.86 -11.56 -2.31
N LYS A 111 -7.42 -12.83 -2.18
CA LYS A 111 -8.20 -13.84 -1.42
C LYS A 111 -8.33 -13.45 0.05
N PRO A 112 -9.45 -13.77 0.72
CA PRO A 112 -9.65 -13.47 2.15
C PRO A 112 -8.55 -14.04 3.07
N SER A 113 -7.93 -15.18 2.71
CA SER A 113 -6.81 -15.76 3.45
C SER A 113 -5.60 -14.83 3.57
N VAL A 114 -5.39 -13.98 2.59
CA VAL A 114 -4.34 -12.93 2.64
C VAL A 114 -4.63 -11.95 3.76
N LEU A 115 -5.87 -11.47 3.84
CA LEU A 115 -6.28 -10.53 4.86
C LEU A 115 -6.21 -11.14 6.27
N GLN A 116 -6.56 -12.43 6.42
CA GLN A 116 -6.38 -13.17 7.69
C GLN A 116 -4.92 -13.19 8.14
N THR A 117 -3.98 -13.34 7.20
CA THR A 117 -2.54 -13.30 7.49
C THR A 117 -2.08 -11.91 7.89
N ILE A 118 -2.60 -10.85 7.24
CA ILE A 118 -2.04 -9.50 7.35
C ILE A 118 -2.69 -8.69 8.48
N GLN A 119 -3.96 -8.93 8.82
CA GLN A 119 -4.64 -8.23 9.91
C GLN A 119 -3.98 -8.42 11.29
N ASP A 120 -3.21 -9.49 11.46
CA ASP A 120 -2.48 -9.79 12.68
C ASP A 120 -0.97 -9.83 12.38
N LYS A 121 -0.23 -8.84 12.89
CA LYS A 121 1.22 -8.71 12.67
C LYS A 121 2.00 -9.94 13.17
N GLY A 122 1.52 -10.60 14.21
CA GLY A 122 2.12 -11.84 14.73
C GLY A 122 1.96 -13.00 13.74
N ILE A 123 0.75 -13.17 13.17
CA ILE A 123 0.50 -14.19 12.12
C ILE A 123 1.33 -13.88 10.89
N GLN A 124 1.44 -12.61 10.49
CA GLN A 124 2.26 -12.21 9.36
C GLN A 124 3.75 -12.55 9.58
N LYS A 125 4.30 -12.32 10.78
CA LYS A 125 5.68 -12.69 11.11
C LYS A 125 5.90 -14.21 11.13
N GLN A 126 4.95 -14.97 11.67
CA GLN A 126 4.98 -16.43 11.60
C GLN A 126 4.91 -16.93 10.15
N PHE A 127 4.12 -16.30 9.29
CA PHE A 127 4.08 -16.58 7.86
C PHE A 127 5.45 -16.35 7.21
N PHE A 128 6.15 -15.24 7.52
CA PHE A 128 7.50 -15.01 7.01
C PHE A 128 8.47 -16.10 7.45
N GLN A 129 8.43 -16.47 8.73
CA GLN A 129 9.29 -17.54 9.27
C GLN A 129 9.01 -18.90 8.58
N GLN A 130 7.75 -19.28 8.44
CA GLN A 130 7.33 -20.55 7.82
C GLN A 130 7.75 -20.66 6.36
N HIS A 131 7.86 -19.55 5.65
CA HIS A 131 8.23 -19.50 4.25
C HIS A 131 9.68 -19.09 3.99
N ASN A 132 10.52 -19.02 5.05
CA ASN A 132 11.91 -18.58 4.98
C ASN A 132 12.06 -17.21 4.31
N ILE A 133 11.13 -16.29 4.57
CA ILE A 133 11.19 -14.90 4.15
C ILE A 133 12.02 -14.15 5.19
N PRO A 134 13.11 -13.47 4.80
CA PRO A 134 13.95 -12.76 5.75
C PRO A 134 13.18 -11.61 6.42
N THR A 135 13.19 -11.58 7.74
CA THR A 135 12.54 -10.53 8.55
C THR A 135 13.33 -10.33 9.85
N ALA A 136 13.16 -9.18 10.49
CA ALA A 136 13.80 -8.91 11.77
C ALA A 136 13.48 -10.01 12.79
N PRO A 137 14.42 -10.42 13.64
CA PRO A 137 14.14 -11.31 14.76
C PRO A 137 12.95 -10.82 15.59
N PHE A 138 12.04 -11.70 15.92
CA PHE A 138 10.79 -11.33 16.61
C PHE A 138 10.38 -12.35 17.66
N ALA A 139 9.54 -11.91 18.60
CA ALA A 139 8.83 -12.75 19.55
C ALA A 139 7.39 -12.25 19.75
N LEU A 140 6.50 -13.18 20.11
CA LEU A 140 5.11 -12.88 20.47
C LEU A 140 4.91 -13.17 21.95
N CYS A 141 4.29 -12.26 22.66
CA CYS A 141 3.91 -12.47 24.08
C CYS A 141 2.68 -11.62 24.43
N ASP A 142 2.12 -11.86 25.59
CA ASP A 142 1.25 -10.88 26.24
C ASP A 142 2.11 -9.79 26.89
N ALA A 143 1.60 -8.57 26.90
CA ALA A 143 2.27 -7.42 27.52
C ALA A 143 2.60 -7.66 29.01
N LEU A 144 1.77 -8.45 29.71
CA LEU A 144 1.98 -8.82 31.11
C LEU A 144 3.12 -9.83 31.30
N GLU A 145 3.53 -10.53 30.27
CA GLU A 145 4.61 -11.52 30.26
C GLU A 145 5.97 -10.93 29.90
N LEU A 146 6.01 -9.65 29.53
CA LEU A 146 7.25 -8.97 29.16
C LEU A 146 8.22 -8.94 30.35
N ASN A 147 9.43 -9.44 30.13
CA ASN A 147 10.47 -9.53 31.17
C ASN A 147 11.88 -9.40 30.57
N GLU A 148 12.89 -9.24 31.44
CA GLU A 148 14.30 -9.10 31.02
C GLU A 148 14.81 -10.30 30.22
N ALA A 149 14.42 -11.53 30.60
CA ALA A 149 14.88 -12.73 29.90
C ALA A 149 14.40 -12.79 28.45
N LEU A 150 13.17 -12.34 28.19
CA LEU A 150 12.63 -12.23 26.83
C LEU A 150 13.36 -11.13 26.05
N LEU A 151 13.52 -9.94 26.64
CA LEU A 151 14.20 -8.81 25.98
C LEU A 151 15.68 -9.07 25.73
N SER A 152 16.36 -9.88 26.57
CA SER A 152 17.78 -10.23 26.37
C SER A 152 18.04 -11.06 25.12
N GLN A 153 17.02 -11.66 24.51
CA GLN A 153 17.13 -12.40 23.25
C GLN A 153 17.34 -11.49 22.04
N PHE A 154 17.07 -10.20 22.16
CA PHE A 154 17.23 -9.22 21.09
C PHE A 154 18.57 -8.48 21.20
N PRO A 155 19.26 -8.18 20.08
CA PRO A 155 20.50 -7.40 20.11
C PRO A 155 20.25 -5.93 20.50
N GLY A 156 21.31 -5.25 20.94
CA GLY A 156 21.26 -3.82 21.26
C GLY A 156 20.42 -3.49 22.52
N ASP A 157 20.21 -2.21 22.76
CA ASP A 157 19.45 -1.69 23.89
C ASP A 157 18.00 -1.30 23.51
N GLN A 158 17.71 -1.08 22.24
CA GLN A 158 16.39 -0.73 21.75
C GLN A 158 15.59 -1.96 21.30
N ILE A 159 14.29 -1.85 21.44
CA ILE A 159 13.29 -2.84 20.99
C ILE A 159 12.14 -2.14 20.30
N VAL A 160 11.62 -2.74 19.24
CA VAL A 160 10.38 -2.30 18.60
C VAL A 160 9.24 -3.14 19.15
N ILE A 161 8.19 -2.49 19.61
CA ILE A 161 7.01 -3.15 20.17
C ILE A 161 5.81 -2.70 19.36
N LYS A 162 5.04 -3.67 18.87
CA LYS A 162 3.85 -3.40 18.06
C LYS A 162 2.63 -4.09 18.66
N THR A 163 1.46 -3.43 18.62
CA THR A 163 0.20 -4.14 18.84
C THR A 163 -0.01 -5.13 17.71
N ARG A 164 -0.48 -6.35 18.00
CA ARG A 164 -0.71 -7.36 16.96
C ARG A 164 -1.78 -6.95 15.97
N LYS A 165 -2.85 -6.31 16.43
CA LYS A 165 -4.00 -5.91 15.63
C LYS A 165 -4.27 -4.42 15.78
N GLY A 166 -4.91 -3.81 14.78
CA GLY A 166 -5.46 -2.46 14.87
C GLY A 166 -4.49 -1.29 14.69
N GLY A 167 -3.18 -1.53 14.53
CA GLY A 167 -2.20 -0.48 14.25
C GLY A 167 -2.17 -0.08 12.77
N TYR A 168 -2.13 1.22 12.48
CA TYR A 168 -2.00 1.82 11.15
C TYR A 168 -1.33 3.19 11.25
N ASP A 169 -0.67 3.65 10.19
CA ASP A 169 -0.03 4.98 10.12
C ASP A 169 0.81 5.31 11.38
N GLY A 170 1.70 4.39 11.78
CA GLY A 170 2.56 4.55 12.96
C GLY A 170 1.87 4.36 14.31
N LYS A 171 0.55 4.26 14.36
CA LYS A 171 -0.19 3.94 15.60
C LYS A 171 -0.01 2.48 15.97
N GLY A 172 0.16 2.23 17.27
CA GLY A 172 0.39 0.86 17.78
C GLY A 172 1.82 0.37 17.56
N VAL A 173 2.79 1.28 17.33
CA VAL A 173 4.23 1.01 17.26
C VAL A 173 4.95 1.90 18.26
N ALA A 174 5.88 1.34 19.04
CA ALA A 174 6.76 2.06 19.94
C ALA A 174 8.19 1.53 19.80
N ILE A 175 9.14 2.45 19.71
CA ILE A 175 10.57 2.16 19.78
C ILE A 175 11.02 2.65 21.16
N LEU A 176 11.47 1.72 22.00
CA LEU A 176 11.81 1.98 23.40
C LEU A 176 13.19 1.37 23.71
N THR A 177 13.88 1.91 24.72
CA THR A 177 14.93 1.13 25.35
C THR A 177 14.30 -0.06 26.11
N LYS A 178 15.04 -1.13 26.26
CA LYS A 178 14.57 -2.31 27.02
C LYS A 178 14.16 -1.96 28.45
N ALA A 179 14.88 -1.03 29.08
CA ALA A 179 14.58 -0.53 30.42
C ALA A 179 13.25 0.27 30.45
N GLU A 180 12.99 1.10 29.47
CA GLU A 180 11.72 1.81 29.34
C GLU A 180 10.56 0.84 29.09
N ALA A 181 10.74 -0.16 28.24
CA ALA A 181 9.74 -1.18 27.95
C ALA A 181 9.29 -1.95 29.19
N LEU A 182 10.24 -2.30 30.07
CA LEU A 182 9.95 -2.96 31.35
C LEU A 182 9.26 -2.04 32.35
N LYS A 183 9.55 -0.75 32.30
CA LYS A 183 9.04 0.23 33.28
C LYS A 183 7.66 0.78 32.90
N ASN A 184 7.44 1.05 31.63
CA ASN A 184 6.25 1.75 31.15
C ASN A 184 5.89 1.36 29.71
N LEU A 185 5.36 0.15 29.54
CA LEU A 185 4.90 -0.34 28.26
C LEU A 185 3.61 0.41 27.82
N PRO A 186 3.55 1.04 26.64
CA PRO A 186 2.38 1.81 26.20
C PRO A 186 1.22 0.94 25.67
N PHE A 187 1.39 -0.37 25.64
CA PHE A 187 0.41 -1.33 25.09
C PHE A 187 -0.03 -2.36 26.11
N THR A 188 -1.22 -2.92 25.89
CA THR A 188 -1.81 -4.01 26.67
C THR A 188 -2.23 -5.16 25.77
N GLY A 189 -2.34 -6.38 26.31
CA GLY A 189 -2.72 -7.59 25.60
C GLY A 189 -1.58 -8.13 24.72
N GLU A 190 -1.94 -8.81 23.65
CA GLU A 190 -0.96 -9.47 22.77
C GLU A 190 -0.12 -8.44 21.98
N ILE A 191 1.19 -8.58 22.07
CA ILE A 191 2.18 -7.72 21.41
C ILE A 191 3.15 -8.53 20.55
N LEU A 192 3.74 -7.84 19.59
CA LEU A 192 4.87 -8.30 18.77
C LEU A 192 6.10 -7.50 19.20
N LEU A 193 7.15 -8.21 19.57
CA LEU A 193 8.49 -7.66 19.80
C LEU A 193 9.35 -7.91 18.57
N GLU A 194 10.10 -6.90 18.13
CA GLU A 194 11.02 -7.02 17.00
C GLU A 194 12.36 -6.36 17.34
N SER A 195 13.44 -6.92 16.80
CA SER A 195 14.74 -6.25 16.82
C SER A 195 14.63 -4.88 16.17
N PHE A 196 15.14 -3.87 16.87
CA PHE A 196 15.35 -2.57 16.24
C PHE A 196 16.47 -2.68 15.19
N VAL A 197 16.26 -2.11 14.02
CA VAL A 197 17.22 -2.11 12.91
C VAL A 197 17.78 -0.69 12.78
N PRO A 198 18.95 -0.43 13.38
CA PRO A 198 19.52 0.92 13.34
C PRO A 198 19.94 1.30 11.92
N ASN A 199 19.78 2.58 11.57
CA ASN A 199 20.22 3.16 10.30
C ASN A 199 19.75 2.41 9.04
N ALA A 200 18.65 1.66 9.15
CA ALA A 200 18.09 0.96 8.01
C ALA A 200 17.56 1.94 6.98
N LEU A 201 17.85 1.68 5.71
CA LEU A 201 17.13 2.34 4.62
C LEU A 201 15.77 1.67 4.47
N GLU A 202 14.71 2.46 4.53
CA GLU A 202 13.35 1.95 4.34
C GLU A 202 13.01 1.93 2.86
N ILE A 203 12.70 0.75 2.36
CA ILE A 203 12.41 0.48 0.95
C ILE A 203 11.02 -0.12 0.82
N ALA A 204 10.32 0.21 -0.25
CA ALA A 204 9.11 -0.49 -0.65
C ALA A 204 9.23 -1.05 -2.07
N VAL A 205 8.53 -2.15 -2.32
CA VAL A 205 8.35 -2.73 -3.65
C VAL A 205 6.86 -3.02 -3.87
N ILE A 206 6.33 -2.53 -4.99
CA ILE A 206 4.96 -2.86 -5.40
C ILE A 206 5.01 -4.09 -6.30
N VAL A 207 4.16 -5.08 -6.00
CA VAL A 207 4.06 -6.34 -6.74
C VAL A 207 2.61 -6.59 -7.13
N ALA A 208 2.36 -6.82 -8.40
CA ALA A 208 1.08 -7.28 -8.90
C ALA A 208 1.17 -8.76 -9.31
N ILE A 209 0.19 -9.56 -8.90
CA ILE A 209 -0.01 -10.94 -9.37
C ILE A 209 -1.36 -11.00 -10.08
N ALA A 210 -1.35 -11.35 -11.35
CA ALA A 210 -2.57 -11.53 -12.13
C ALA A 210 -3.28 -12.87 -11.82
N GLN A 211 -4.52 -13.01 -12.30
CA GLN A 211 -5.32 -14.23 -12.09
C GLN A 211 -4.74 -15.45 -12.79
N ASP A 212 -3.96 -15.27 -13.85
CA ASP A 212 -3.23 -16.34 -14.56
C ASP A 212 -1.87 -16.70 -13.94
N GLY A 213 -1.48 -16.00 -12.86
CA GLY A 213 -0.20 -16.18 -12.17
C GLY A 213 0.96 -15.35 -12.74
N SER A 214 0.76 -14.61 -13.84
CA SER A 214 1.75 -13.65 -14.31
C SER A 214 1.94 -12.54 -13.26
N HIS A 215 3.11 -11.89 -13.28
CA HIS A 215 3.45 -10.88 -12.28
C HIS A 215 4.15 -9.67 -12.89
N ALA A 216 4.02 -8.53 -12.21
CA ALA A 216 4.76 -7.31 -12.48
C ALA A 216 5.32 -6.76 -11.16
N VAL A 217 6.59 -6.37 -11.18
CA VAL A 217 7.30 -5.83 -10.01
C VAL A 217 7.80 -4.44 -10.37
N TYR A 218 7.41 -3.46 -9.59
CA TYR A 218 7.83 -2.07 -9.78
C TYR A 218 9.26 -1.85 -9.29
N PRO A 219 9.94 -0.83 -9.81
CA PRO A 219 11.23 -0.40 -9.27
C PRO A 219 11.15 -0.09 -7.78
N ALA A 220 12.26 -0.32 -7.08
CA ALA A 220 12.36 -0.08 -5.64
C ALA A 220 12.15 1.41 -5.31
N ILE A 221 11.45 1.64 -4.21
CA ILE A 221 11.05 2.96 -3.73
C ILE A 221 11.77 3.21 -2.41
N GLU A 222 12.53 4.29 -2.31
CA GLU A 222 13.17 4.72 -1.08
C GLU A 222 12.24 5.65 -0.31
N MET A 223 12.06 5.40 1.00
CA MET A 223 11.09 6.11 1.83
C MET A 223 11.77 6.84 2.99
N TYR A 224 11.29 8.06 3.27
CA TYR A 224 11.68 8.87 4.41
C TYR A 224 10.50 9.11 5.32
N PHE A 225 10.70 8.81 6.59
CA PHE A 225 9.67 9.00 7.62
C PHE A 225 9.96 10.23 8.45
N ASN A 226 8.91 10.95 8.77
CA ASN A 226 9.00 12.03 9.74
C ASN A 226 9.21 11.44 11.15
N PRO A 227 10.31 11.77 11.83
CA PRO A 227 10.66 11.13 13.11
C PRO A 227 9.67 11.44 14.25
N LYS A 228 8.84 12.48 14.13
CA LYS A 228 7.84 12.85 15.15
C LYS A 228 6.50 12.15 14.94
N SER A 229 6.03 12.08 13.69
CA SER A 229 4.72 11.51 13.36
C SER A 229 4.79 10.03 12.94
N ASN A 230 5.98 9.52 12.63
CA ASN A 230 6.20 8.20 12.03
C ASN A 230 5.36 7.97 10.76
N LEU A 231 5.10 9.02 10.00
CA LEU A 231 4.46 8.98 8.69
C LEU A 231 5.50 9.17 7.59
N VAL A 232 5.31 8.49 6.47
CA VAL A 232 6.09 8.79 5.26
C VAL A 232 5.88 10.25 4.91
N GLU A 233 6.95 11.02 4.94
CA GLU A 233 6.96 12.42 4.56
C GLU A 233 7.23 12.57 3.07
N PHE A 234 8.18 11.78 2.58
CA PHE A 234 8.71 11.85 1.24
C PHE A 234 9.20 10.46 0.80
N LEU A 235 9.03 10.16 -0.47
CA LEU A 235 9.57 8.93 -1.09
C LEU A 235 9.93 9.20 -2.55
N PHE A 236 10.77 8.35 -3.13
CA PHE A 236 11.12 8.46 -4.53
C PHE A 236 11.58 7.12 -5.14
N SER A 237 11.51 7.05 -6.45
CA SER A 237 11.99 5.95 -7.27
C SER A 237 12.72 6.53 -8.50
N PRO A 238 13.88 5.94 -8.93
CA PRO A 238 14.51 4.74 -8.36
C PRO A 238 15.18 5.01 -7.00
N ALA A 239 15.23 4.01 -6.14
CA ALA A 239 15.99 4.06 -4.89
C ALA A 239 17.50 4.20 -5.15
N ARG A 240 18.24 4.80 -4.20
CA ARG A 240 19.70 5.02 -4.29
C ARG A 240 20.51 3.77 -3.93
N ILE A 241 20.29 2.70 -4.66
CA ILE A 241 20.91 1.38 -4.46
C ILE A 241 21.54 0.88 -5.75
N SER A 242 22.42 -0.13 -5.65
CA SER A 242 23.00 -0.74 -6.85
C SER A 242 21.96 -1.54 -7.65
N PRO A 243 22.15 -1.71 -8.97
CA PRO A 243 21.24 -2.53 -9.78
C PRO A 243 21.15 -3.99 -9.33
N GLU A 244 22.22 -4.54 -8.72
CA GLU A 244 22.23 -5.88 -8.16
C GLU A 244 21.34 -5.96 -6.92
N LEU A 245 21.48 -4.99 -6.02
CA LEU A 245 20.69 -4.91 -4.80
C LEU A 245 19.21 -4.69 -5.11
N GLU A 246 18.89 -3.87 -6.12
CA GLU A 246 17.52 -3.69 -6.59
C GLU A 246 16.88 -5.01 -7.04
N LYS A 247 17.58 -5.81 -7.84
CA LYS A 247 17.11 -7.15 -8.26
C LYS A 247 16.86 -8.06 -7.07
N ASN A 248 17.73 -8.03 -6.06
CA ASN A 248 17.56 -8.84 -4.86
C ASN A 248 16.34 -8.39 -4.04
N ILE A 249 16.14 -7.10 -3.89
CA ILE A 249 14.97 -6.50 -3.20
C ILE A 249 13.68 -6.87 -3.93
N GLN A 250 13.64 -6.72 -5.26
CA GLN A 250 12.49 -7.11 -6.08
C GLN A 250 12.21 -8.61 -5.97
N ALA A 251 13.25 -9.45 -5.96
CA ALA A 251 13.11 -10.90 -5.82
C ALA A 251 12.54 -11.29 -4.45
N VAL A 252 12.99 -10.65 -3.36
CA VAL A 252 12.44 -10.86 -2.01
C VAL A 252 10.97 -10.42 -1.96
N GLY A 253 10.63 -9.24 -2.49
CA GLY A 253 9.26 -8.75 -2.56
C GLY A 253 8.34 -9.71 -3.33
N LEU A 254 8.78 -10.16 -4.51
CA LEU A 254 8.03 -11.12 -5.32
C LEU A 254 7.86 -12.46 -4.60
N GLN A 255 8.91 -12.99 -3.96
CA GLN A 255 8.85 -14.23 -3.17
C GLN A 255 7.79 -14.13 -2.06
N CYS A 256 7.77 -13.02 -1.32
CA CYS A 256 6.77 -12.76 -0.28
C CYS A 256 5.35 -12.89 -0.80
N VAL A 257 5.08 -12.20 -1.90
CA VAL A 257 3.73 -12.11 -2.46
C VAL A 257 3.30 -13.44 -3.09
N GLN A 258 4.19 -14.14 -3.79
CA GLN A 258 3.91 -15.47 -4.36
C GLN A 258 3.50 -16.50 -3.30
N LYS A 259 4.08 -16.43 -2.09
CA LYS A 259 3.73 -17.33 -0.97
C LYS A 259 2.33 -17.09 -0.42
N LEU A 260 1.73 -15.91 -0.65
CA LEU A 260 0.32 -15.64 -0.30
C LEU A 260 -0.67 -16.39 -1.21
N ASN A 261 -0.22 -16.90 -2.36
CA ASN A 261 -1.01 -17.68 -3.33
C ASN A 261 -2.35 -17.01 -3.71
N SER A 262 -2.29 -15.73 -4.03
CA SER A 262 -3.45 -14.90 -4.36
C SER A 262 -3.12 -13.94 -5.49
N PRO A 263 -4.02 -13.74 -6.48
CA PRO A 263 -3.95 -12.54 -7.30
C PRO A 263 -4.18 -11.30 -6.45
N GLY A 264 -3.66 -10.16 -6.90
CA GLY A 264 -3.80 -8.90 -6.19
C GLY A 264 -2.69 -7.91 -6.52
N LEU A 265 -2.77 -6.75 -5.88
CA LEU A 265 -1.68 -5.79 -5.81
C LEU A 265 -1.22 -5.69 -4.36
N PHE A 266 0.09 -5.70 -4.18
CA PHE A 266 0.71 -5.76 -2.87
C PHE A 266 1.84 -4.74 -2.78
N ALA A 267 1.97 -4.08 -1.63
CA ALA A 267 3.16 -3.35 -1.28
C ALA A 267 3.92 -4.13 -0.22
N VAL A 268 5.21 -4.37 -0.46
CA VAL A 268 6.11 -5.01 0.51
C VAL A 268 7.06 -3.96 1.02
N GLU A 269 7.01 -3.69 2.32
CA GLU A 269 7.96 -2.80 2.99
C GLU A 269 9.12 -3.60 3.55
N LEU A 270 10.33 -3.08 3.36
CA LEU A 270 11.57 -3.75 3.70
C LEU A 270 12.54 -2.77 4.37
N PHE A 271 13.37 -3.32 5.24
CA PHE A 271 14.55 -2.66 5.76
C PHE A 271 15.79 -3.18 5.02
N LEU A 272 16.57 -2.28 4.49
CA LEU A 272 17.91 -2.55 4.00
C LEU A 272 18.90 -2.12 5.07
N THR A 273 19.60 -3.09 5.68
CA THR A 273 20.58 -2.83 6.74
C THR A 273 21.87 -2.25 6.18
N GLU A 274 22.71 -1.68 7.04
CA GLU A 274 24.07 -1.22 6.68
C GLU A 274 24.94 -2.33 6.08
N ASN A 275 24.68 -3.60 6.45
CA ASN A 275 25.37 -4.77 5.90
C ASN A 275 24.75 -5.28 4.59
N GLN A 276 23.80 -4.52 4.00
CA GLN A 276 23.04 -4.90 2.80
C GLN A 276 22.16 -6.13 2.96
N GLU A 277 21.78 -6.48 4.18
CA GLU A 277 20.76 -7.49 4.42
C GLU A 277 19.37 -6.91 4.17
N ILE A 278 18.50 -7.70 3.55
CA ILE A 278 17.13 -7.30 3.20
C ILE A 278 16.18 -8.00 4.19
N TRP A 279 15.44 -7.22 4.98
CA TRP A 279 14.48 -7.74 5.94
C TRP A 279 13.08 -7.20 5.65
N VAL A 280 12.12 -8.10 5.47
CA VAL A 280 10.72 -7.73 5.26
C VAL A 280 10.12 -7.22 6.56
N ASN A 281 9.57 -6.00 6.51
CA ASN A 281 8.82 -5.40 7.60
C ASN A 281 7.37 -5.87 7.60
N GLU A 282 6.61 -5.48 6.58
CA GLU A 282 5.19 -5.84 6.44
C GLU A 282 4.72 -5.85 4.97
N ILE A 283 3.53 -6.40 4.74
CA ILE A 283 2.86 -6.42 3.44
C ILE A 283 1.50 -5.74 3.57
N ALA A 284 1.19 -4.84 2.63
CA ALA A 284 -0.16 -4.30 2.44
C ALA A 284 -0.79 -4.95 1.19
N PRO A 285 -2.00 -5.56 1.28
CA PRO A 285 -2.62 -6.32 0.20
C PRO A 285 -3.58 -5.44 -0.63
N ARG A 286 -3.14 -4.25 -1.03
CA ARG A 286 -3.91 -3.21 -1.71
C ARG A 286 -2.98 -2.12 -2.27
N PRO A 287 -3.48 -1.18 -3.08
CA PRO A 287 -2.72 0.02 -3.39
C PRO A 287 -2.19 0.69 -2.12
N HIS A 288 -0.98 1.19 -2.18
CA HIS A 288 -0.27 1.69 -1.00
C HIS A 288 0.30 3.09 -1.25
N ASN A 289 0.49 3.84 -0.17
CA ASN A 289 1.05 5.19 -0.23
C ASN A 289 2.41 5.22 -0.95
N SER A 290 3.25 4.20 -0.74
CA SER A 290 4.55 4.11 -1.40
C SER A 290 4.45 4.04 -2.93
N GLY A 291 3.33 3.57 -3.49
CA GLY A 291 3.14 3.47 -4.94
C GLY A 291 2.43 4.67 -5.58
N HIS A 292 2.13 5.77 -4.86
CA HIS A 292 1.39 6.90 -5.46
C HIS A 292 2.18 7.59 -6.56
N HIS A 293 3.51 7.70 -6.43
CA HIS A 293 4.38 8.27 -7.46
C HIS A 293 4.25 7.59 -8.83
N THR A 294 3.72 6.36 -8.87
CA THR A 294 3.55 5.60 -10.11
C THR A 294 2.50 6.19 -11.05
N ILE A 295 1.63 7.09 -10.57
CA ILE A 295 0.58 7.72 -11.40
C ILE A 295 1.23 8.48 -12.54
N GLU A 296 2.24 9.28 -12.28
CA GLU A 296 2.99 10.06 -13.28
C GLU A 296 4.36 9.47 -13.60
N GLY A 297 4.93 8.70 -12.66
CA GLY A 297 6.29 8.18 -12.76
C GLY A 297 6.44 6.89 -13.56
N CYS A 298 5.37 6.08 -13.73
CA CYS A 298 5.43 4.78 -14.40
C CYS A 298 4.52 4.71 -15.63
N HIS A 299 4.83 3.77 -16.56
CA HIS A 299 3.98 3.52 -17.72
C HIS A 299 2.59 2.97 -17.33
N CYS A 300 2.50 2.22 -16.25
CA CYS A 300 1.25 1.74 -15.65
C CYS A 300 1.28 2.07 -14.16
N SER A 301 0.31 2.84 -13.67
CA SER A 301 0.23 3.15 -12.25
C SER A 301 -0.17 1.93 -11.42
N GLN A 302 0.13 1.93 -10.11
CA GLN A 302 -0.33 0.87 -9.21
C GLN A 302 -1.86 0.70 -9.23
N PHE A 303 -2.60 1.78 -9.42
CA PHE A 303 -4.06 1.78 -9.44
C PHE A 303 -4.61 1.15 -10.72
N GLU A 304 -4.06 1.55 -11.88
CA GLU A 304 -4.38 0.91 -13.16
C GLU A 304 -4.01 -0.57 -13.14
N GLN A 305 -2.83 -0.90 -12.61
CA GLN A 305 -2.37 -2.27 -12.47
C GLN A 305 -3.32 -3.11 -11.60
N PHE A 306 -3.81 -2.53 -10.49
CA PHE A 306 -4.79 -3.17 -9.64
C PHE A 306 -6.11 -3.43 -10.37
N LEU A 307 -6.61 -2.47 -11.13
CA LEU A 307 -7.81 -2.64 -11.97
C LEU A 307 -7.63 -3.75 -13.02
N ARG A 308 -6.44 -3.82 -13.64
CA ARG A 308 -6.11 -4.90 -14.57
C ARG A 308 -6.20 -6.27 -13.90
N VAL A 309 -5.68 -6.40 -12.68
CA VAL A 309 -5.78 -7.64 -11.89
C VAL A 309 -7.23 -7.97 -11.55
N LEU A 310 -8.00 -7.00 -11.05
CA LEU A 310 -9.41 -7.20 -10.67
C LEU A 310 -10.27 -7.64 -11.85
N CYS A 311 -10.03 -7.08 -13.02
CA CYS A 311 -10.80 -7.37 -14.24
C CYS A 311 -10.22 -8.51 -15.09
N GLY A 312 -9.14 -9.17 -14.66
CA GLY A 312 -8.48 -10.24 -15.45
C GLY A 312 -7.85 -9.75 -16.75
N ALA A 313 -7.53 -8.48 -16.85
CA ALA A 313 -6.82 -7.90 -17.99
C ALA A 313 -5.31 -8.17 -17.90
N PRO A 314 -4.57 -8.18 -19.04
CA PRO A 314 -3.12 -8.29 -19.02
C PRO A 314 -2.47 -7.21 -18.18
N LEU A 315 -1.41 -7.55 -17.44
CA LEU A 315 -0.65 -6.59 -16.66
C LEU A 315 -0.01 -5.51 -17.56
N GLY A 316 0.04 -4.28 -17.08
CA GLY A 316 0.74 -3.16 -17.70
C GLY A 316 2.24 -3.17 -17.37
N ASP A 317 3.00 -2.35 -18.07
CA ASP A 317 4.43 -2.16 -17.84
C ASP A 317 4.67 -1.34 -16.55
N PRO A 318 5.32 -1.90 -15.51
CA PRO A 318 5.57 -1.21 -14.26
C PRO A 318 6.80 -0.30 -14.29
N SER A 319 7.53 -0.23 -15.41
CA SER A 319 8.78 0.52 -15.51
C SER A 319 8.56 2.03 -15.37
N LEU A 320 9.59 2.71 -14.83
CA LEU A 320 9.61 4.16 -14.75
C LEU A 320 9.67 4.80 -16.14
N ILE A 321 8.88 5.85 -16.35
CA ILE A 321 9.03 6.78 -17.46
C ILE A 321 10.24 7.67 -17.17
N GLN A 322 10.35 8.13 -15.94
CA GLN A 322 11.46 8.94 -15.43
C GLN A 322 11.48 8.92 -13.89
N PRO A 323 12.56 9.34 -13.24
CA PRO A 323 12.60 9.48 -11.79
C PRO A 323 11.41 10.28 -11.26
N SER A 324 10.79 9.79 -10.21
CA SER A 324 9.59 10.40 -9.61
C SER A 324 9.64 10.33 -8.09
N ALA A 325 9.10 11.36 -7.44
CA ALA A 325 8.99 11.45 -6.00
C ALA A 325 7.54 11.74 -5.59
N MET A 326 7.17 11.30 -4.40
CA MET A 326 5.87 11.65 -3.82
C MET A 326 6.08 12.28 -2.44
N ILE A 327 5.37 13.37 -2.20
CA ILE A 327 5.35 14.13 -0.96
C ILE A 327 3.94 14.04 -0.39
N ASN A 328 3.79 13.55 0.84
CA ASN A 328 2.48 13.55 1.49
C ASN A 328 2.07 14.96 1.91
N ILE A 329 0.85 15.35 1.58
CA ILE A 329 0.20 16.57 2.06
C ILE A 329 -0.61 16.20 3.29
N VAL A 330 -0.16 16.66 4.45
CA VAL A 330 -0.78 16.35 5.74
C VAL A 330 -1.30 17.60 6.44
N GLY A 331 -2.34 17.44 7.23
CA GLY A 331 -2.86 18.53 8.06
C GLY A 331 -1.83 18.97 9.09
N PRO A 332 -1.49 20.27 9.16
CA PRO A 332 -0.54 20.80 10.13
C PRO A 332 -1.16 20.88 11.54
N ASP A 333 -0.31 21.00 12.55
CA ASP A 333 -0.73 20.99 13.96
C ASP A 333 -1.66 22.15 14.34
N ASN A 334 -1.57 23.27 13.63
CA ASN A 334 -2.28 24.52 13.93
C ASN A 334 -3.54 24.76 13.08
N VAL A 335 -3.91 23.83 12.19
CA VAL A 335 -5.11 23.96 11.33
C VAL A 335 -6.06 22.79 11.56
N SER A 336 -7.32 23.09 11.81
CA SER A 336 -8.41 22.10 11.93
C SER A 336 -9.69 22.67 11.32
N GLY A 337 -10.56 21.79 10.78
CA GLY A 337 -11.77 22.18 10.08
C GLY A 337 -11.56 22.41 8.59
N ASP A 338 -12.28 23.35 7.99
CA ASP A 338 -12.21 23.66 6.57
C ASP A 338 -10.79 24.12 6.19
N TYR A 339 -10.30 23.64 5.07
CA TYR A 339 -8.93 23.87 4.64
C TYR A 339 -8.82 24.03 3.12
N GLN A 340 -7.70 24.61 2.69
CA GLN A 340 -7.28 24.61 1.29
C GLN A 340 -5.76 24.45 1.19
N LEU A 341 -5.30 23.94 0.06
CA LEU A 341 -3.89 23.97 -0.30
C LEU A 341 -3.60 25.35 -0.88
N ASP A 342 -2.65 26.07 -0.28
CA ASP A 342 -2.17 27.35 -0.81
C ASP A 342 -1.15 27.12 -1.92
N ASN A 343 -1.07 28.05 -2.87
CA ASN A 343 -0.10 28.05 -3.96
C ASN A 343 -0.15 26.86 -4.97
N GLU A 344 -1.21 26.05 -5.02
CA GLU A 344 -1.32 24.90 -5.93
C GLU A 344 -1.00 25.28 -7.38
N ASN A 345 -1.61 26.36 -7.88
CA ASN A 345 -1.38 26.83 -9.26
C ASN A 345 0.09 27.19 -9.56
N LYS A 346 0.81 27.72 -8.54
CA LYS A 346 2.22 28.05 -8.67
C LYS A 346 3.10 26.81 -8.66
N LEU A 347 2.74 25.80 -7.86
CA LEU A 347 3.47 24.53 -7.79
C LEU A 347 3.39 23.73 -9.09
N THR A 348 2.23 23.75 -9.73
CA THR A 348 1.92 22.91 -10.91
C THR A 348 2.21 23.58 -12.25
N GLN A 349 2.59 24.86 -12.28
CA GLN A 349 2.72 25.66 -13.50
C GLN A 349 3.77 25.13 -14.49
N ASP A 350 4.84 24.49 -14.01
CA ASP A 350 5.95 24.00 -14.83
C ASP A 350 5.66 22.59 -15.42
N GLY A 351 4.55 21.94 -15.00
CA GLY A 351 4.13 20.63 -15.50
C GLY A 351 4.96 19.45 -15.00
N ASP A 352 5.80 19.67 -13.98
CA ASP A 352 6.65 18.66 -13.34
C ASP A 352 6.13 18.27 -11.95
N VAL A 353 5.08 18.94 -11.47
CA VAL A 353 4.43 18.69 -10.18
C VAL A 353 2.94 18.45 -10.39
N PHE A 354 2.44 17.36 -9.83
CA PHE A 354 1.05 16.95 -9.90
C PHE A 354 0.47 16.81 -8.49
N VAL A 355 -0.64 17.48 -8.23
CA VAL A 355 -1.29 17.49 -6.92
C VAL A 355 -2.56 16.67 -6.93
N HIS A 356 -2.68 15.74 -5.98
CA HIS A 356 -3.82 14.86 -5.79
C HIS A 356 -4.44 15.09 -4.41
N MET A 357 -5.52 15.85 -4.33
CA MET A 357 -6.25 16.09 -3.09
C MET A 357 -7.30 15.01 -2.85
N TYR A 358 -7.39 14.48 -1.62
CA TYR A 358 -8.24 13.33 -1.29
C TYR A 358 -9.70 13.67 -0.93
N ARG A 359 -10.16 14.88 -1.26
CA ARG A 359 -11.55 15.32 -1.04
C ARG A 359 -12.04 15.13 0.39
N LYS A 360 -11.13 15.23 1.38
CA LYS A 360 -11.52 15.19 2.79
C LYS A 360 -12.25 16.50 3.13
N ALA A 361 -13.40 16.41 3.83
CA ALA A 361 -14.18 17.60 4.18
C ALA A 361 -13.41 18.55 5.10
N GLU A 362 -12.66 18.00 6.06
CA GLU A 362 -11.96 18.77 7.09
C GLU A 362 -10.52 18.29 7.26
N THR A 363 -9.64 19.17 7.75
CA THR A 363 -8.30 18.82 8.20
C THR A 363 -8.22 18.68 9.72
N ARG A 364 -7.19 18.01 10.18
CA ARG A 364 -6.72 17.91 11.57
C ARG A 364 -5.24 17.50 11.55
N PRO A 365 -4.49 17.67 12.65
CA PRO A 365 -3.10 17.26 12.74
C PRO A 365 -2.83 15.85 12.20
N ASN A 366 -1.82 15.74 11.35
CA ASN A 366 -1.36 14.49 10.73
C ASN A 366 -2.40 13.73 9.86
N ARG A 367 -3.54 14.36 9.51
CA ARG A 367 -4.48 13.76 8.54
C ARG A 367 -3.90 13.87 7.14
N LYS A 368 -3.78 12.73 6.45
CA LYS A 368 -3.41 12.71 5.01
C LYS A 368 -4.53 13.36 4.19
N LEU A 369 -4.24 14.49 3.57
CA LEU A 369 -5.18 15.31 2.78
C LEU A 369 -4.99 15.13 1.29
N GLY A 370 -3.77 14.78 0.88
CA GLY A 370 -3.38 14.62 -0.51
C GLY A 370 -1.94 14.16 -0.63
N HIS A 371 -1.43 14.17 -1.85
CA HIS A 371 0.00 14.07 -2.15
C HIS A 371 0.35 14.92 -3.36
N ALA A 372 1.62 15.28 -3.48
CA ALA A 372 2.18 15.85 -4.68
C ALA A 372 3.18 14.86 -5.27
N THR A 373 3.05 14.54 -6.56
CA THR A 373 4.06 13.82 -7.34
C THR A 373 4.95 14.83 -8.05
N VAL A 374 6.26 14.62 -7.96
CA VAL A 374 7.28 15.39 -8.69
C VAL A 374 7.99 14.45 -9.64
N ILE A 375 8.25 14.90 -10.87
CA ILE A 375 9.00 14.15 -11.88
C ILE A 375 10.18 14.98 -12.37
N ALA A 376 11.30 14.32 -12.70
CA ALA A 376 12.47 15.01 -13.23
C ALA A 376 13.33 14.08 -14.12
N PRO A 377 14.19 14.63 -15.00
CA PRO A 377 15.01 13.83 -15.90
C PRO A 377 16.09 13.00 -15.22
N THR A 378 16.59 13.45 -14.07
CA THR A 378 17.63 12.76 -13.27
C THR A 378 17.24 12.70 -11.81
N LEU A 379 17.80 11.77 -11.06
CA LEU A 379 17.54 11.63 -9.64
C LEU A 379 17.99 12.87 -8.84
N GLU A 380 19.13 13.45 -9.19
CA GLU A 380 19.65 14.67 -8.54
C GLU A 380 18.66 15.84 -8.70
N ALA A 381 18.22 16.10 -9.94
CA ALA A 381 17.24 17.15 -10.22
C ALA A 381 15.89 16.87 -9.53
N LEU A 382 15.49 15.59 -9.46
CA LEU A 382 14.29 15.16 -8.73
C LEU A 382 14.36 15.52 -7.25
N LEU A 383 15.45 15.15 -6.57
CA LEU A 383 15.61 15.37 -5.14
C LEU A 383 15.65 16.88 -4.79
N GLU A 384 16.35 17.67 -5.61
CA GLU A 384 16.37 19.14 -5.45
C GLU A 384 14.98 19.75 -5.64
N ARG A 385 14.28 19.35 -6.71
CA ARG A 385 12.93 19.86 -7.00
C ARG A 385 11.92 19.44 -5.94
N ALA A 386 11.96 18.19 -5.51
CA ALA A 386 11.05 17.66 -4.48
C ALA A 386 11.22 18.37 -3.13
N GLU A 387 12.46 18.66 -2.71
CA GLU A 387 12.70 19.45 -1.51
C GLU A 387 12.16 20.88 -1.64
N ALA A 388 12.32 21.50 -2.81
CA ALA A 388 11.76 22.84 -3.07
C ALA A 388 10.23 22.83 -3.03
N VAL A 389 9.58 21.80 -3.62
CA VAL A 389 8.12 21.63 -3.58
C VAL A 389 7.64 21.38 -2.16
N LYS A 390 8.28 20.49 -1.42
CA LYS A 390 7.96 20.18 -0.01
C LYS A 390 7.91 21.44 0.85
N ASN A 391 8.90 22.33 0.68
CA ASN A 391 8.99 23.59 1.44
C ASN A 391 7.95 24.65 1.02
N GLN A 392 7.25 24.44 -0.09
CA GLN A 392 6.21 25.35 -0.60
C GLN A 392 4.79 24.81 -0.39
N LEU A 393 4.63 23.51 -0.06
CA LEU A 393 3.32 22.92 0.23
C LEU A 393 2.81 23.48 1.57
N GLU A 394 1.70 24.20 1.53
CA GLU A 394 1.11 24.82 2.71
C GLU A 394 -0.41 24.59 2.74
N ILE A 395 -0.88 24.01 3.83
CA ILE A 395 -2.31 23.88 4.14
C ILE A 395 -2.71 25.02 5.07
N VAL A 396 -3.68 25.79 4.62
CA VAL A 396 -4.23 26.93 5.37
C VAL A 396 -5.71 26.72 5.68
N ALA A 397 -6.21 27.39 6.72
CA ALA A 397 -7.65 27.43 7.00
C ALA A 397 -8.36 28.17 5.85
N LYS A 398 -9.56 27.68 5.50
CA LYS A 398 -10.39 28.26 4.43
C LYS A 398 -11.33 29.33 4.99
#